data_61b55248a68975d6c3cf9709f3475c81
#
_entry.id   61b55248a68975d6c3cf9709f3475c81
#
_cell.length_a   1.000
_cell.length_b   1.000
_cell.length_c   1.000
_cell.angle_alpha   90.00
_cell.angle_beta   90.00
_cell.angle_gamma   90.00
#
_symmetry.space_group_name_H-M   'P 1'
#
loop_
_entity.id
_entity.type
_entity.pdbx_description
1 polymer ?
#
loop_
_entity_poly.entity_id
_entity_poly.type
_entity_poly.pdbx_seq_one_letter_code
_entity_poly.pdbx_strand_id
1 'polypeptide(L)'
;MPRSLIFGNGSMLATFDNDLQMRDLYYPHVGMEDHTAYGDTHKTGVWVDGKGIRWFSDPSWNITPNYKPETLVGHSLLRNDELGIEIIANDYVHPVHNILVRNFLVTSIDGKEKQVRVFFNHDLHIYGDKQKDTAFYEPYTNSVIHYRQSRYFLIGGNTTDPVECITGRDVDEYQSILHSKEK
;
A
#
# COMPACT_ATOMS: atom_id res chain seq x y z
N MET A 1 14.86 -5.81 9.10
CA MET A 1 14.76 -6.36 7.74
C MET A 1 15.42 -5.40 6.76
N PRO A 2 16.03 -5.88 5.67
CA PRO A 2 16.64 -4.99 4.67
C PRO A 2 15.55 -4.14 3.98
N ARG A 3 15.94 -2.94 3.52
CA ARG A 3 15.12 -2.06 2.68
C ARG A 3 15.48 -2.36 1.23
N SER A 4 14.62 -3.12 0.56
CA SER A 4 14.90 -3.60 -0.80
C SER A 4 14.68 -2.54 -1.86
N LEU A 5 13.70 -1.65 -1.63
CA LEU A 5 13.41 -0.54 -2.52
C LEU A 5 13.35 0.77 -1.72
N ILE A 6 13.91 1.82 -2.32
CA ILE A 6 14.00 3.15 -1.73
C ILE A 6 13.60 4.16 -2.79
N PHE A 7 12.59 5.00 -2.51
CA PHE A 7 12.10 6.03 -3.41
C PHE A 7 12.11 7.38 -2.70
N GLY A 8 12.62 8.41 -3.34
CA GLY A 8 12.65 9.74 -2.75
C GLY A 8 12.92 10.85 -3.74
N ASN A 9 12.60 12.09 -3.33
CA ASN A 9 12.80 13.32 -4.11
C ASN A 9 13.53 14.42 -3.32
N GLY A 10 14.14 14.05 -2.16
CA GLY A 10 14.84 14.99 -1.29
C GLY A 10 13.99 15.51 -0.12
N SER A 11 12.69 15.69 -0.27
CA SER A 11 11.78 16.06 0.82
C SER A 11 10.87 14.92 1.28
N MET A 12 10.61 13.95 0.43
CA MET A 12 9.89 12.73 0.74
C MET A 12 10.77 11.53 0.46
N LEU A 13 10.74 10.53 1.36
CA LEU A 13 11.40 9.25 1.16
C LEU A 13 10.51 8.14 1.71
N ALA A 14 10.26 7.13 0.89
CA ALA A 14 9.58 5.90 1.28
C ALA A 14 10.48 4.69 1.03
N THR A 15 10.51 3.75 1.97
CA THR A 15 11.27 2.50 1.83
C THR A 15 10.36 1.29 1.95
N PHE A 16 10.72 0.24 1.22
CA PHE A 16 9.96 -1.01 1.19
C PHE A 16 10.89 -2.21 1.45
N ASP A 17 10.36 -3.21 2.13
CA ASP A 17 11.04 -4.48 2.32
C ASP A 17 10.84 -5.45 1.13
N ASN A 18 11.30 -6.71 1.30
CA ASN A 18 11.15 -7.74 0.28
C ASN A 18 9.70 -8.12 -0.02
N ASP A 19 8.82 -7.93 0.95
CA ASP A 19 7.39 -8.20 0.83
C ASP A 19 6.60 -6.96 0.34
N LEU A 20 7.30 -5.96 -0.17
CA LEU A 20 6.75 -4.66 -0.62
C LEU A 20 5.88 -3.97 0.45
N GLN A 21 6.16 -4.21 1.72
CA GLN A 21 5.57 -3.46 2.83
C GLN A 21 6.37 -2.18 3.04
N MET A 22 5.68 -1.05 3.16
CA MET A 22 6.35 0.22 3.44
C MET A 22 6.84 0.22 4.89
N ARG A 23 8.12 0.51 5.06
CA ARG A 23 8.84 0.44 6.34
C ARG A 23 9.16 1.79 6.92
N ASP A 24 9.48 2.74 6.06
CA ASP A 24 9.80 4.10 6.49
C ASP A 24 9.07 5.07 5.54
N LEU A 25 8.54 6.14 6.09
CA LEU A 25 7.94 7.25 5.35
C LEU A 25 8.40 8.55 6.00
N TYR A 26 9.40 9.19 5.39
CA TYR A 26 9.91 10.49 5.82
C TYR A 26 9.26 11.62 5.04
N TYR A 27 8.82 12.66 5.74
CA TYR A 27 8.32 13.90 5.18
C TYR A 27 8.17 14.97 6.27
N PRO A 28 8.51 16.25 6.05
CA PRO A 28 9.23 16.80 4.89
C PRO A 28 10.76 16.71 5.04
N HIS A 29 11.26 16.18 6.14
CA HIS A 29 12.67 16.12 6.47
C HIS A 29 13.14 14.67 6.51
N VAL A 30 13.75 14.22 5.41
CA VAL A 30 14.28 12.87 5.28
C VAL A 30 15.31 12.57 6.38
N GLY A 31 15.12 11.44 7.07
CA GLY A 31 15.96 11.01 8.19
C GLY A 31 15.63 11.67 9.54
N MET A 32 14.66 12.58 9.60
CA MET A 32 14.27 13.27 10.84
C MET A 32 12.81 13.02 11.22
N GLU A 33 11.87 13.18 10.28
CA GLU A 33 10.45 12.98 10.55
C GLU A 33 9.96 11.71 9.87
N ASP A 34 10.01 10.58 10.58
CA ASP A 34 9.45 9.30 10.15
C ASP A 34 8.00 9.18 10.64
N HIS A 35 7.12 8.79 9.74
CA HIS A 35 5.68 8.64 9.98
C HIS A 35 5.21 7.17 10.03
N THR A 36 6.16 6.23 10.09
CA THR A 36 5.91 4.78 10.25
C THR A 36 6.55 4.22 11.52
N ALA A 37 6.66 5.02 12.57
CA ALA A 37 7.44 4.74 13.76
C ALA A 37 7.14 3.37 14.42
N TYR A 38 8.10 2.89 15.20
CA TYR A 38 8.02 1.69 16.05
C TYR A 38 8.01 0.34 15.32
N GLY A 39 8.39 0.29 14.03
CA GLY A 39 8.45 -0.94 13.25
C GLY A 39 7.10 -1.45 12.77
N ASP A 40 6.04 -0.69 12.97
CA ASP A 40 4.76 -0.95 12.34
C ASP A 40 4.91 -0.81 10.81
N THR A 41 4.15 -1.58 10.06
CA THR A 41 4.30 -1.64 8.61
C THR A 41 2.98 -1.33 7.92
N HIS A 42 3.09 -0.56 6.84
CA HIS A 42 1.95 -0.42 5.94
C HIS A 42 1.87 -1.66 5.05
N LYS A 43 0.77 -2.37 5.17
CA LYS A 43 0.56 -3.66 4.49
C LYS A 43 -0.22 -3.47 3.20
N THR A 44 0.08 -4.30 2.21
CA THR A 44 -0.72 -4.44 0.99
C THR A 44 -1.20 -5.87 0.89
N GLY A 45 -2.46 -6.05 0.53
CA GLY A 45 -3.07 -7.36 0.34
C GLY A 45 -3.95 -7.39 -0.89
N VAL A 46 -4.24 -8.59 -1.38
CA VAL A 46 -5.12 -8.81 -2.52
C VAL A 46 -6.16 -9.85 -2.16
N TRP A 47 -7.40 -9.51 -2.42
CA TRP A 47 -8.53 -10.43 -2.34
C TRP A 47 -8.94 -10.87 -3.75
N VAL A 48 -9.24 -12.13 -3.91
CA VAL A 48 -9.79 -12.70 -5.12
C VAL A 48 -11.06 -13.47 -4.77
N ASP A 49 -12.11 -13.29 -5.57
CA ASP A 49 -13.39 -13.97 -5.36
C ASP A 49 -13.24 -15.49 -5.23
N GLY A 50 -13.91 -16.06 -4.23
CA GLY A 50 -13.84 -17.47 -3.87
C GLY A 50 -12.49 -17.95 -3.31
N LYS A 51 -11.48 -17.07 -3.12
CA LYS A 51 -10.14 -17.40 -2.62
C LYS A 51 -9.78 -16.68 -1.33
N GLY A 52 -10.48 -15.57 -1.02
CA GLY A 52 -10.19 -14.73 0.12
C GLY A 52 -8.99 -13.80 -0.07
N ILE A 53 -8.53 -13.19 1.03
CA ILE A 53 -7.42 -12.25 1.04
C ILE A 53 -6.08 -12.94 1.30
N ARG A 54 -5.01 -12.45 0.63
CA ARG A 54 -3.61 -12.74 0.93
C ARG A 54 -2.82 -11.45 1.01
N TRP A 55 -2.20 -11.20 2.17
CA TRP A 55 -1.27 -10.09 2.34
C TRP A 55 0.04 -10.40 1.62
N PHE A 56 0.77 -9.40 1.14
CA PHE A 56 2.07 -9.59 0.48
C PHE A 56 3.10 -10.28 1.39
N SER A 57 2.94 -10.18 2.71
CA SER A 57 3.74 -10.92 3.69
C SER A 57 3.35 -12.41 3.84
N ASP A 58 2.30 -12.87 3.18
CA ASP A 58 1.92 -14.28 3.19
C ASP A 58 2.93 -15.12 2.39
N PRO A 59 3.39 -16.27 2.90
CA PRO A 59 4.38 -17.10 2.22
C PRO A 59 3.92 -17.70 0.88
N SER A 60 2.63 -17.61 0.54
CA SER A 60 2.10 -18.02 -0.76
C SER A 60 2.53 -17.10 -1.91
N TRP A 61 3.04 -15.92 -1.61
CA TRP A 61 3.56 -15.01 -2.61
C TRP A 61 5.01 -15.30 -2.97
N ASN A 62 5.31 -15.30 -4.26
CA ASN A 62 6.67 -15.19 -4.78
C ASN A 62 6.88 -13.75 -5.25
N ILE A 63 7.69 -12.98 -4.52
CA ILE A 63 7.93 -11.56 -4.77
C ILE A 63 9.39 -11.36 -5.18
N THR A 64 9.59 -10.68 -6.30
CA THR A 64 10.91 -10.30 -6.79
C THR A 64 10.99 -8.77 -6.91
N PRO A 65 11.45 -8.06 -5.85
CA PRO A 65 11.65 -6.62 -5.90
C PRO A 65 12.80 -6.25 -6.84
N ASN A 66 12.57 -5.27 -7.70
CA ASN A 66 13.58 -4.77 -8.61
C ASN A 66 13.32 -3.30 -8.99
N TYR A 67 14.25 -2.68 -9.69
CA TYR A 67 14.08 -1.38 -10.35
C TYR A 67 14.02 -1.56 -11.86
N LYS A 68 13.34 -0.65 -12.55
CA LYS A 68 13.52 -0.53 -14.01
C LYS A 68 14.94 -0.10 -14.31
N PRO A 69 15.59 -0.66 -15.34
CA PRO A 69 16.95 -0.30 -15.70
C PRO A 69 17.10 1.23 -15.84
N GLU A 70 18.19 1.75 -15.30
CA GLU A 70 18.58 3.18 -15.37
C GLU A 70 17.55 4.16 -14.76
N THR A 71 16.66 3.69 -13.87
CA THR A 71 15.65 4.53 -13.22
C THR A 71 15.58 4.26 -11.73
N LEU A 72 14.91 5.18 -10.99
CA LEU A 72 14.49 4.98 -9.60
C LEU A 72 13.02 4.53 -9.50
N VAL A 73 12.48 3.95 -10.56
CA VAL A 73 11.14 3.36 -10.58
C VAL A 73 11.25 1.90 -10.19
N GLY A 74 10.60 1.51 -9.11
CA GLY A 74 10.43 0.11 -8.74
C GLY A 74 9.68 -0.66 -9.83
N HIS A 75 10.08 -1.90 -10.05
CA HIS A 75 9.43 -2.80 -11.00
C HIS A 75 9.48 -4.21 -10.42
N SER A 76 8.52 -4.50 -9.56
CA SER A 76 8.48 -5.76 -8.83
C SER A 76 7.48 -6.71 -9.46
N LEU A 77 7.87 -7.97 -9.57
CA LEU A 77 6.98 -9.05 -9.99
C LEU A 77 6.50 -9.82 -8.76
N LEU A 78 5.18 -9.98 -8.64
CA LEU A 78 4.53 -10.74 -7.58
C LEU A 78 3.67 -11.83 -8.22
N ARG A 79 3.83 -13.06 -7.77
CA ARG A 79 3.04 -14.19 -8.25
C ARG A 79 2.45 -14.97 -7.09
N ASN A 80 1.17 -15.28 -7.19
CA ASN A 80 0.46 -16.13 -6.25
C ASN A 80 -0.36 -17.17 -6.99
N ASP A 81 0.12 -18.41 -6.94
CA ASP A 81 -0.52 -19.52 -7.66
C ASP A 81 -1.84 -19.97 -7.00
N GLU A 82 -1.99 -19.78 -5.68
CA GLU A 82 -3.24 -20.08 -4.96
C GLU A 82 -4.36 -19.12 -5.39
N LEU A 83 -4.07 -17.83 -5.50
CA LEU A 83 -5.00 -16.83 -6.02
C LEU A 83 -5.15 -16.93 -7.54
N GLY A 84 -4.14 -17.48 -8.22
CA GLY A 84 -4.09 -17.61 -9.67
C GLY A 84 -3.89 -16.26 -10.38
N ILE A 85 -3.08 -15.37 -9.78
CA ILE A 85 -2.78 -14.04 -10.31
C ILE A 85 -1.29 -13.72 -10.28
N GLU A 86 -0.92 -12.82 -11.19
CA GLU A 86 0.39 -12.17 -11.22
C GLU A 86 0.20 -10.65 -11.20
N ILE A 87 1.07 -9.95 -10.50
CA ILE A 87 1.03 -8.50 -10.36
C ILE A 87 2.38 -7.92 -10.75
N ILE A 88 2.37 -6.91 -11.61
CA ILE A 88 3.51 -6.04 -11.84
C ILE A 88 3.27 -4.76 -11.02
N ALA A 89 4.11 -4.53 -10.02
CA ALA A 89 4.06 -3.34 -9.20
C ALA A 89 5.12 -2.34 -9.67
N ASN A 90 4.69 -1.12 -10.02
CA ASN A 90 5.59 -0.02 -10.33
C ASN A 90 5.40 1.08 -9.28
N ASP A 91 6.41 1.24 -8.44
CA ASP A 91 6.39 2.17 -7.31
C ASP A 91 7.44 3.28 -7.52
N TYR A 92 7.10 4.52 -7.19
CA TYR A 92 8.05 5.64 -7.23
C TYR A 92 7.54 6.84 -6.43
N VAL A 93 8.45 7.69 -6.00
CA VAL A 93 8.12 9.04 -5.52
C VAL A 93 8.25 10.01 -6.69
N HIS A 94 7.22 10.84 -6.90
CA HIS A 94 7.24 11.84 -7.98
C HIS A 94 8.41 12.82 -7.79
N PRO A 95 9.19 13.13 -8.85
CA PRO A 95 10.44 13.88 -8.69
C PRO A 95 10.26 15.33 -8.20
N VAL A 96 9.10 15.93 -8.43
CA VAL A 96 8.82 17.34 -8.06
C VAL A 96 7.79 17.44 -6.94
N HIS A 97 6.81 16.54 -6.89
CA HIS A 97 5.74 16.57 -5.91
C HIS A 97 5.94 15.49 -4.86
N ASN A 98 5.52 15.77 -3.62
CA ASN A 98 5.58 14.79 -2.53
C ASN A 98 4.43 13.79 -2.66
N ILE A 99 4.51 12.95 -3.67
CA ILE A 99 3.52 11.93 -4.02
C ILE A 99 4.25 10.59 -4.18
N LEU A 100 3.90 9.64 -3.33
CA LEU A 100 4.24 8.23 -3.54
C LEU A 100 3.18 7.62 -4.46
N VAL A 101 3.60 7.13 -5.60
CA VAL A 101 2.74 6.43 -6.56
C VAL A 101 3.01 4.93 -6.46
N ARG A 102 1.94 4.16 -6.34
CA ARG A 102 1.95 2.70 -6.42
C ARG A 102 1.00 2.27 -7.53
N ASN A 103 1.53 1.71 -8.59
CA ASN A 103 0.74 1.26 -9.74
C ASN A 103 0.82 -0.26 -9.86
N PHE A 104 -0.34 -0.93 -9.84
CA PHE A 104 -0.45 -2.38 -9.95
C PHE A 104 -1.16 -2.78 -11.23
N LEU A 105 -0.48 -3.58 -12.05
CA LEU A 105 -1.08 -4.29 -13.18
C LEU A 105 -1.32 -5.74 -12.75
N VAL A 106 -2.58 -6.10 -12.57
CA VAL A 106 -2.99 -7.44 -12.15
C VAL A 106 -3.40 -8.26 -13.36
N THR A 107 -2.85 -9.46 -13.48
CA THR A 107 -3.11 -10.40 -14.60
C THR A 107 -3.51 -11.75 -14.05
N SER A 108 -4.51 -12.38 -14.65
CA SER A 108 -4.90 -13.76 -14.36
C SER A 108 -3.92 -14.74 -14.99
N ILE A 109 -3.38 -15.69 -14.19
CA ILE A 109 -2.43 -16.69 -14.67
C ILE A 109 -3.12 -17.74 -15.57
N ASP A 110 -4.38 -18.06 -15.26
CA ASP A 110 -5.16 -19.09 -15.97
C ASP A 110 -6.02 -18.52 -17.11
N GLY A 111 -5.89 -17.21 -17.38
CA GLY A 111 -6.64 -16.49 -18.41
C GLY A 111 -8.14 -16.33 -18.13
N LYS A 112 -8.62 -16.73 -16.96
CA LYS A 112 -10.01 -16.56 -16.56
C LYS A 112 -10.23 -15.18 -15.98
N GLU A 113 -11.41 -14.65 -16.21
CA GLU A 113 -11.87 -13.43 -15.54
C GLU A 113 -11.97 -13.67 -14.03
N LYS A 114 -11.49 -12.70 -13.24
CA LYS A 114 -11.50 -12.75 -11.77
C LYS A 114 -11.90 -11.39 -11.23
N GLN A 115 -12.74 -11.39 -10.21
CA GLN A 115 -12.93 -10.20 -9.40
C GLN A 115 -11.77 -10.09 -8.42
N VAL A 116 -11.05 -8.97 -8.48
CA VAL A 116 -9.86 -8.70 -7.66
C VAL A 116 -10.03 -7.38 -6.94
N ARG A 117 -9.67 -7.34 -5.67
CA ARG A 117 -9.60 -6.11 -4.87
C ARG A 117 -8.23 -5.99 -4.23
N VAL A 118 -7.65 -4.80 -4.29
CA VAL A 118 -6.37 -4.49 -3.66
C VAL A 118 -6.63 -3.68 -2.40
N PHE A 119 -6.04 -4.10 -1.30
CA PHE A 119 -6.18 -3.47 0.00
C PHE A 119 -4.86 -2.84 0.43
N PHE A 120 -4.95 -1.62 0.92
CA PHE A 120 -3.85 -0.92 1.56
C PHE A 120 -4.22 -0.66 3.02
N ASN A 121 -3.45 -1.23 3.95
CA ASN A 121 -3.54 -0.90 5.36
C ASN A 121 -2.43 0.10 5.67
N HIS A 122 -2.81 1.32 5.97
CA HIS A 122 -1.89 2.37 6.38
C HIS A 122 -2.00 2.58 7.89
N ASP A 123 -0.87 2.40 8.58
CA ASP A 123 -0.73 2.64 10.01
C ASP A 123 0.26 3.78 10.22
N LEU A 124 -0.21 4.99 9.98
CA LEU A 124 0.60 6.20 10.12
C LEU A 124 0.72 6.60 11.59
N HIS A 125 1.94 6.88 12.00
CA HIS A 125 2.27 7.46 13.30
C HIS A 125 2.91 8.84 13.09
N ILE A 126 2.06 9.83 12.82
CA ILE A 126 2.52 11.17 12.45
C ILE A 126 3.37 11.77 13.58
N TYR A 127 4.55 12.28 13.23
CA TYR A 127 5.64 12.70 14.14
C TYR A 127 6.21 11.57 15.00
N GLY A 128 6.07 10.31 14.60
CA GLY A 128 6.60 9.18 15.34
C GLY A 128 5.86 8.87 16.65
N ASP A 129 4.62 9.31 16.81
CA ASP A 129 3.84 9.12 18.04
C ASP A 129 2.59 8.26 17.74
N LYS A 130 2.42 7.16 18.48
CA LYS A 130 1.29 6.23 18.32
C LYS A 130 -0.08 6.80 18.73
N GLN A 131 -0.12 7.99 19.31
CA GLN A 131 -1.34 8.58 19.83
C GLN A 131 -1.71 9.86 19.08
N LYS A 132 -3.03 10.13 19.03
CA LYS A 132 -3.59 11.41 18.58
C LYS A 132 -3.59 11.66 17.06
N ASP A 133 -3.38 10.63 16.25
CA ASP A 133 -3.62 10.74 14.82
C ASP A 133 -5.11 10.61 14.53
N THR A 134 -5.55 11.29 13.50
CA THR A 134 -6.94 11.24 13.03
C THR A 134 -6.95 10.84 11.57
N ALA A 135 -7.85 9.93 11.22
CA ALA A 135 -8.11 9.56 9.84
C ALA A 135 -9.60 9.72 9.54
N PHE A 136 -9.93 10.28 8.39
CA PHE A 136 -11.31 10.38 7.93
C PHE A 136 -11.39 10.26 6.40
N TYR A 137 -12.55 9.83 5.93
CA TYR A 137 -12.85 9.81 4.49
C TYR A 137 -13.33 11.18 4.02
N GLU A 138 -12.73 11.68 2.96
CA GLU A 138 -13.07 12.94 2.31
C GLU A 138 -13.75 12.65 0.95
N PRO A 139 -15.09 12.88 0.85
CA PRO A 139 -15.86 12.45 -0.32
C PRO A 139 -15.59 13.25 -1.61
N TYR A 140 -15.16 14.52 -1.51
CA TYR A 140 -14.90 15.32 -2.71
C TYR A 140 -13.68 14.86 -3.48
N THR A 141 -12.66 14.40 -2.76
CA THR A 141 -11.42 13.87 -3.35
C THR A 141 -11.42 12.35 -3.43
N ASN A 142 -12.45 11.68 -2.92
CA ASN A 142 -12.53 10.22 -2.79
C ASN A 142 -11.25 9.64 -2.19
N SER A 143 -10.86 10.15 -1.02
CA SER A 143 -9.61 9.79 -0.38
C SER A 143 -9.76 9.68 1.13
N VAL A 144 -8.80 9.00 1.76
CA VAL A 144 -8.62 9.01 3.20
C VAL A 144 -7.56 10.05 3.54
N ILE A 145 -7.88 10.95 4.45
CA ILE A 145 -6.94 11.93 4.98
C ILE A 145 -6.54 11.51 6.37
N HIS A 146 -5.25 11.26 6.56
CA HIS A 146 -4.62 11.13 7.87
C HIS A 146 -3.99 12.45 8.24
N TYR A 147 -4.25 12.94 9.44
CA TYR A 147 -3.63 14.18 9.86
C TYR A 147 -3.34 14.23 11.36
N ARG A 148 -2.35 15.05 11.68
CA ARG A 148 -2.04 15.52 13.02
C ARG A 148 -1.41 16.90 12.93
N GLN A 149 -1.99 17.87 13.63
CA GLN A 149 -1.53 19.27 13.61
C GLN A 149 -1.41 19.80 12.16
N SER A 150 -0.21 20.10 11.69
CA SER A 150 0.08 20.64 10.34
C SER A 150 0.53 19.59 9.34
N ARG A 151 0.54 18.31 9.69
CA ARG A 151 0.88 17.22 8.77
C ARG A 151 -0.39 16.53 8.28
N TYR A 152 -0.49 16.41 6.96
CA TYR A 152 -1.61 15.78 6.28
C TYR A 152 -1.05 14.78 5.26
N PHE A 153 -1.58 13.57 5.28
CA PHE A 153 -1.32 12.54 4.29
C PHE A 153 -2.65 12.18 3.63
N LEU A 154 -2.73 12.42 2.33
CA LEU A 154 -3.90 12.09 1.53
C LEU A 154 -3.63 10.78 0.81
N ILE A 155 -4.50 9.80 0.98
CA ILE A 155 -4.42 8.47 0.40
C ILE A 155 -5.65 8.29 -0.47
N GLY A 156 -5.44 8.18 -1.76
CA GLY A 156 -6.49 7.96 -2.75
C GLY A 156 -6.05 6.94 -3.78
N GLY A 157 -6.99 6.41 -4.51
CA GLY A 157 -6.74 5.47 -5.59
C GLY A 157 -7.55 5.82 -6.83
N ASN A 158 -7.07 5.35 -7.98
CA ASN A 158 -7.80 5.38 -9.24
C ASN A 158 -7.74 3.98 -9.87
N THR A 159 -8.90 3.48 -10.28
CA THR A 159 -9.05 2.19 -10.96
C THR A 159 -10.21 2.32 -11.94
N THR A 160 -10.40 1.31 -12.77
CA THR A 160 -11.56 1.22 -13.67
C THR A 160 -12.87 1.03 -12.92
N ASP A 161 -12.80 0.51 -11.69
CA ASP A 161 -13.93 0.28 -10.80
C ASP A 161 -13.97 1.30 -9.65
N PRO A 162 -15.11 1.48 -8.96
CA PRO A 162 -15.20 2.37 -7.81
C PRO A 162 -14.18 2.01 -6.72
N VAL A 163 -13.49 3.03 -6.20
CA VAL A 163 -12.61 2.89 -5.04
C VAL A 163 -13.46 3.00 -3.78
N GLU A 164 -13.43 1.96 -2.94
CA GLU A 164 -14.01 2.00 -1.61
C GLU A 164 -12.92 2.36 -0.59
N CYS A 165 -13.12 3.43 0.16
CA CYS A 165 -12.24 3.84 1.24
C CYS A 165 -12.91 3.54 2.58
N ILE A 166 -12.18 2.85 3.45
CA ILE A 166 -12.63 2.53 4.80
C ILE A 166 -11.60 2.99 5.81
N THR A 167 -12.09 3.68 6.83
CA THR A 167 -11.28 4.08 7.98
C THR A 167 -11.65 3.24 9.19
N GLY A 168 -10.68 2.52 9.75
CA GLY A 168 -10.86 1.71 10.95
C GLY A 168 -9.54 1.09 11.40
N ARG A 169 -9.46 0.74 12.67
CA ARG A 169 -8.23 0.17 13.27
C ARG A 169 -8.09 -1.34 13.05
N ASP A 170 -9.13 -2.00 12.56
CA ASP A 170 -9.18 -3.47 12.59
C ASP A 170 -9.44 -4.05 11.20
N VAL A 171 -8.39 -4.61 10.61
CA VAL A 171 -8.48 -5.31 9.32
C VAL A 171 -9.28 -6.61 9.44
N ASP A 172 -9.33 -7.20 10.64
CA ASP A 172 -10.11 -8.41 10.93
C ASP A 172 -11.61 -8.12 10.90
N GLU A 173 -12.02 -6.91 11.32
CA GLU A 173 -13.40 -6.43 11.19
C GLU A 173 -13.81 -6.34 9.71
N TYR A 174 -12.88 -5.95 8.83
CA TYR A 174 -13.14 -5.87 7.40
C TYR A 174 -13.33 -7.25 6.75
N GLN A 175 -12.56 -8.24 7.17
CA GLN A 175 -12.78 -9.63 6.73
C GLN A 175 -14.18 -10.13 7.13
N SER A 176 -14.68 -9.74 8.31
CA SER A 176 -16.02 -10.10 8.75
C SER A 176 -17.13 -9.43 7.92
N ILE A 177 -16.92 -8.19 7.48
CA ILE A 177 -17.84 -7.43 6.62
C ILE A 177 -17.90 -8.01 5.21
N LEU A 178 -16.75 -8.42 4.64
CA LEU A 178 -16.69 -9.07 3.33
C LEU A 178 -17.47 -10.40 3.36
N HIS A 179 -17.26 -11.23 4.39
CA HIS A 179 -17.97 -12.50 4.56
C HIS A 179 -19.48 -12.34 4.83
N SER A 180 -19.91 -11.20 5.36
CA SER A 180 -21.33 -10.92 5.62
C SER A 180 -22.09 -10.46 4.36
N LYS A 181 -21.40 -9.92 3.36
CA LYS A 181 -22.00 -9.52 2.06
C LYS A 181 -22.15 -10.68 1.07
N GLU A 182 -21.54 -11.84 1.35
CA GLU A 182 -21.63 -13.06 0.54
C GLU A 182 -22.80 -14.00 0.96
N LYS A 183 -23.65 -13.59 1.91
CA LYS A 183 -24.88 -14.27 2.32
C LYS A 183 -26.09 -13.46 1.89
#